data_539af828b0d50a16621b08336476e771
#
_entry.id   539af828b0d50a16621b08336476e771
#
_cell.length_a   1.000
_cell.length_b   1.000
_cell.length_c   1.000
_cell.angle_alpha   90.00
_cell.angle_beta   90.00
_cell.angle_gamma   90.00
#
_symmetry.space_group_name_H-M   'P 1'
#
loop_
_entity.id
_entity.type
_entity.pdbx_description
1 polymer ?
#
loop_
_entity_poly.entity_id
_entity_poly.type
_entity_poly.pdbx_seq_one_letter_code
_entity_poly.pdbx_strand_id
1 'polypeptide(L)'
;TLDVKQALDPGILLCYEVNGQTIPKDHGYPLRLITPGWYGIQNVKWLKRVEVRNTRFMGRFISRDYVTIREEIQDGEKIFTQTQVAKGRINSTPAKVTRVGDTYKIYGAAWGAPIGEVQVKFGDNNWQAAEIIDGGDSEFGWKFWRLEINNTARGDYNVTSRAISTSG
;
A
#
# COMPACT_ATOMS: atom_id res chain seq x y z
N THR A 1 -17.12 4.41 1.50
CA THR A 1 -17.75 5.08 2.66
C THR A 1 -16.66 5.49 3.64
N LEU A 2 -16.66 6.75 4.07
CA LEU A 2 -15.82 7.28 5.12
C LEU A 2 -16.71 7.66 6.30
N ASP A 3 -16.22 7.56 7.53
CA ASP A 3 -16.88 8.23 8.63
C ASP A 3 -16.63 9.74 8.57
N VAL A 4 -17.41 10.53 9.30
CA VAL A 4 -17.32 12.00 9.24
C VAL A 4 -15.95 12.49 9.70
N LYS A 5 -15.37 11.88 10.73
CA LYS A 5 -14.04 12.25 11.23
C LYS A 5 -12.96 12.01 10.17
N GLN A 6 -13.02 10.87 9.48
CA GLN A 6 -12.12 10.57 8.36
C GLN A 6 -12.33 11.53 7.18
N ALA A 7 -13.58 11.82 6.83
CA ALA A 7 -13.90 12.71 5.71
C ALA A 7 -13.45 14.17 5.94
N LEU A 8 -13.26 14.56 7.20
CA LEU A 8 -12.76 15.89 7.59
C LEU A 8 -11.23 15.94 7.75
N ASP A 9 -10.53 14.84 7.49
CA ASP A 9 -9.08 14.82 7.48
C ASP A 9 -8.54 15.74 6.37
N PRO A 10 -7.67 16.72 6.68
CA PRO A 10 -7.14 17.66 5.69
C PRO A 10 -6.31 16.98 4.57
N GLY A 11 -5.87 15.76 4.76
CA GLY A 11 -5.22 14.96 3.73
C GLY A 11 -6.17 14.39 2.68
N ILE A 12 -7.49 14.41 2.93
CA ILE A 12 -8.49 13.98 1.95
C ILE A 12 -8.85 15.14 1.03
N LEU A 13 -8.66 14.94 -0.27
CA LEU A 13 -8.72 16.02 -1.25
C LEU A 13 -9.83 15.77 -2.27
N LEU A 14 -10.50 16.87 -2.65
CA LEU A 14 -11.26 16.97 -3.88
C LEU A 14 -10.32 17.53 -4.97
N CYS A 15 -9.85 16.64 -5.83
CA CYS A 15 -8.80 16.93 -6.80
C CYS A 15 -9.39 17.24 -8.18
N TYR A 16 -9.04 18.38 -8.75
CA TYR A 16 -9.38 18.82 -10.11
C TYR A 16 -8.14 19.06 -10.98
N GLU A 17 -6.97 19.15 -10.35
CA GLU A 17 -5.66 19.29 -11.00
C GLU A 17 -4.63 18.36 -10.38
N VAL A 18 -3.61 17.98 -11.14
CA VAL A 18 -2.44 17.24 -10.68
C VAL A 18 -1.19 17.84 -11.32
N ASN A 19 -0.19 18.17 -10.49
CA ASN A 19 1.05 18.81 -10.94
C ASN A 19 0.84 20.07 -11.80
N GLY A 20 -0.14 20.90 -11.44
CA GLY A 20 -0.47 22.15 -12.15
C GLY A 20 -1.21 21.96 -13.48
N GLN A 21 -1.70 20.76 -13.76
CA GLN A 21 -2.48 20.46 -14.95
C GLN A 21 -3.85 19.88 -14.59
N THR A 22 -4.86 20.24 -15.37
CA THR A 22 -6.20 19.64 -15.24
C THR A 22 -6.12 18.12 -15.35
N ILE A 23 -6.79 17.40 -14.45
CA ILE A 23 -6.79 15.93 -14.50
C ILE A 23 -7.40 15.42 -15.82
N PRO A 24 -6.78 14.41 -16.46
CA PRO A 24 -7.33 13.79 -17.67
C PRO A 24 -8.68 13.10 -17.40
N LYS A 25 -9.48 12.93 -18.45
CA LYS A 25 -10.80 12.24 -18.36
C LYS A 25 -10.68 10.86 -17.71
N ASP A 26 -9.71 10.07 -18.13
CA ASP A 26 -9.49 8.70 -17.61
C ASP A 26 -9.04 8.67 -16.14
N HIS A 27 -8.54 9.79 -15.63
CA HIS A 27 -8.14 9.97 -14.25
C HIS A 27 -9.20 10.61 -13.36
N GLY A 28 -10.38 10.97 -13.92
CA GLY A 28 -11.54 11.38 -13.14
C GLY A 28 -12.01 12.82 -13.34
N TYR A 29 -11.58 13.52 -14.43
CA TYR A 29 -12.10 14.84 -14.77
C TYR A 29 -13.64 14.86 -14.77
N PRO A 30 -14.31 15.93 -14.25
CA PRO A 30 -13.73 17.18 -13.76
C PRO A 30 -13.25 17.13 -12.31
N LEU A 31 -13.71 16.17 -11.50
CA LEU A 31 -13.44 16.12 -10.07
C LEU A 31 -13.30 14.67 -9.60
N ARG A 32 -12.30 14.42 -8.79
CA ARG A 32 -12.11 13.12 -8.11
C ARG A 32 -11.84 13.28 -6.62
N LEU A 33 -12.19 12.26 -5.86
CA LEU A 33 -11.76 12.11 -4.48
C LEU A 33 -10.38 11.46 -4.43
N ILE A 34 -9.49 11.98 -3.59
CA ILE A 34 -8.22 11.37 -3.22
C ILE A 34 -8.22 11.13 -1.71
N THR A 35 -7.97 9.90 -1.34
CA THR A 35 -7.89 9.42 0.05
C THR A 35 -6.52 8.75 0.25
N PRO A 36 -5.48 9.50 0.62
CA PRO A 36 -4.13 8.97 0.78
C PRO A 36 -4.09 7.81 1.77
N GLY A 37 -3.31 6.78 1.46
CA GLY A 37 -3.18 5.59 2.30
C GLY A 37 -4.36 4.62 2.29
N TRP A 38 -5.41 4.88 1.49
CA TRP A 38 -6.53 3.95 1.32
C TRP A 38 -6.40 3.12 0.05
N TYR A 39 -7.09 1.98 0.01
CA TYR A 39 -7.22 1.22 -1.23
C TYR A 39 -7.83 2.07 -2.34
N GLY A 40 -7.42 1.80 -3.59
CA GLY A 40 -7.80 2.57 -4.77
C GLY A 40 -9.30 2.79 -4.97
N ILE A 41 -10.14 1.86 -4.51
CA ILE A 41 -11.60 1.99 -4.59
C ILE A 41 -12.15 3.20 -3.83
N GLN A 42 -11.44 3.71 -2.83
CA GLN A 42 -11.85 4.91 -2.10
C GLN A 42 -11.54 6.19 -2.88
N ASN A 43 -10.65 6.14 -3.85
CA ASN A 43 -10.27 7.27 -4.70
C ASN A 43 -11.24 7.40 -5.87
N VAL A 44 -12.46 7.85 -5.58
CA VAL A 44 -13.58 7.87 -6.53
C VAL A 44 -13.32 8.86 -7.67
N LYS A 45 -13.29 8.37 -8.91
CA LYS A 45 -13.22 9.18 -10.12
C LYS A 45 -14.60 9.67 -10.55
N TRP A 46 -14.66 10.76 -11.32
CA TRP A 46 -15.91 11.34 -11.83
C TRP A 46 -16.92 11.60 -10.70
N LEU A 47 -16.46 12.24 -9.64
CA LEU A 47 -17.28 12.51 -8.46
C LEU A 47 -18.47 13.40 -8.84
N LYS A 48 -19.69 12.92 -8.59
CA LYS A 48 -20.94 13.62 -8.89
C LYS A 48 -21.67 14.08 -7.64
N ARG A 49 -21.55 13.35 -6.55
CA ARG A 49 -22.31 13.61 -5.33
C ARG A 49 -21.55 13.12 -4.10
N VAL A 50 -21.58 13.93 -3.06
CA VAL A 50 -21.22 13.56 -1.69
C VAL A 50 -22.50 13.55 -0.86
N GLU A 51 -22.73 12.50 -0.10
CA GLU A 51 -23.96 12.34 0.69
C GLU A 51 -23.59 12.03 2.13
N VAL A 52 -24.12 12.80 3.06
CA VAL A 52 -24.01 12.52 4.49
C VAL A 52 -25.18 11.66 4.91
N ARG A 53 -24.90 10.54 5.57
CA ARG A 53 -25.92 9.56 5.99
C ARG A 53 -25.70 9.18 7.43
N ASN A 54 -26.78 8.78 8.11
CA ASN A 54 -26.75 8.21 9.45
C ASN A 54 -26.54 6.69 9.45
N THR A 55 -26.54 6.06 8.28
CA THR A 55 -26.32 4.63 8.09
C THR A 55 -25.22 4.40 7.05
N ARG A 56 -24.47 3.31 7.22
CA ARG A 56 -23.45 2.93 6.25
C ARG A 56 -24.07 2.60 4.89
N PHE A 57 -23.48 3.10 3.82
CA PHE A 57 -23.85 2.69 2.47
C PHE A 57 -23.35 1.26 2.19
N MET A 58 -24.26 0.39 1.77
CA MET A 58 -24.01 -1.03 1.52
C MET A 58 -24.16 -1.36 0.02
N GLY A 59 -23.48 -0.59 -0.84
CA GLY A 59 -23.43 -0.90 -2.27
C GLY A 59 -22.66 -2.19 -2.54
N ARG A 60 -22.96 -2.89 -3.64
CA ARG A 60 -22.37 -4.17 -4.02
C ARG A 60 -20.85 -4.21 -3.90
N PHE A 61 -20.16 -3.21 -4.44
CA PHE A 61 -18.70 -3.20 -4.44
C PHE A 61 -18.11 -3.15 -3.01
N ILE A 62 -18.68 -2.35 -2.13
CA ILE A 62 -18.18 -2.16 -0.75
C ILE A 62 -18.56 -3.31 0.16
N SER A 63 -19.70 -3.96 -0.10
CA SER A 63 -20.23 -5.02 0.78
C SER A 63 -19.87 -6.42 0.32
N ARG A 64 -19.41 -6.61 -0.92
CA ARG A 64 -19.21 -7.93 -1.49
C ARG A 64 -17.91 -8.10 -2.27
N ASP A 65 -17.62 -7.20 -3.20
CA ASP A 65 -16.53 -7.39 -4.16
C ASP A 65 -15.18 -6.88 -3.61
N TYR A 66 -15.19 -5.81 -2.80
CA TYR A 66 -13.99 -5.23 -2.18
C TYR A 66 -14.02 -5.42 -0.66
N VAL A 67 -13.86 -6.66 -0.25
CA VAL A 67 -13.83 -7.06 1.15
C VAL A 67 -12.52 -7.78 1.48
N THR A 68 -12.14 -7.71 2.74
CA THR A 68 -11.04 -8.50 3.31
C THR A 68 -11.67 -9.55 4.21
N ILE A 69 -11.27 -10.79 4.04
CA ILE A 69 -11.61 -11.87 4.97
C ILE A 69 -10.60 -11.82 6.10
N ARG A 70 -11.10 -11.77 7.33
CA ARG A 70 -10.29 -11.82 8.55
C ARG A 70 -10.72 -13.02 9.38
N GLU A 71 -9.72 -13.72 9.92
CA GLU A 71 -9.95 -14.70 10.97
C GLU A 71 -10.09 -13.94 12.29
N GLU A 72 -11.18 -14.20 13.00
CA GLU A 72 -11.46 -13.65 14.33
C GLU A 72 -11.83 -14.80 15.27
N ILE A 73 -11.57 -14.63 16.55
CA ILE A 73 -12.01 -15.60 17.57
C ILE A 73 -13.21 -14.97 18.28
N GLN A 74 -14.36 -15.63 18.15
CA GLN A 74 -15.59 -15.26 18.86
C GLN A 74 -16.02 -16.46 19.69
N ASP A 75 -16.20 -16.26 20.98
CA ASP A 75 -16.62 -17.29 21.96
C ASP A 75 -15.72 -18.54 21.95
N GLY A 76 -14.43 -18.36 21.64
CA GLY A 76 -13.43 -19.44 21.55
C GLY A 76 -13.42 -20.19 20.21
N GLU A 77 -14.30 -19.86 19.29
CA GLU A 77 -14.34 -20.45 17.95
C GLU A 77 -13.73 -19.52 16.89
N LYS A 78 -13.08 -20.13 15.89
CA LYS A 78 -12.58 -19.40 14.73
C LYS A 78 -13.69 -19.11 13.76
N ILE A 79 -13.95 -17.84 13.52
CA ILE A 79 -14.89 -17.36 12.50
C ILE A 79 -14.16 -16.54 11.43
N PHE A 80 -14.73 -16.52 10.25
CA PHE A 80 -14.22 -15.68 9.16
C PHE A 80 -15.21 -14.55 8.91
N THR A 81 -14.77 -13.32 9.18
CA THR A 81 -15.56 -12.12 8.96
C THR A 81 -15.15 -11.41 7.68
N GLN A 82 -16.13 -10.85 6.98
CA GLN A 82 -15.90 -9.99 5.82
C GLN A 82 -15.94 -8.53 6.25
N THR A 83 -14.85 -7.83 6.07
CA THR A 83 -14.77 -6.39 6.32
C THR A 83 -14.46 -5.64 5.04
N GLN A 84 -15.05 -4.47 4.87
CA GLN A 84 -14.73 -3.57 3.77
C GLN A 84 -13.22 -3.27 3.76
N VAL A 85 -12.62 -3.21 2.57
CA VAL A 85 -11.28 -2.67 2.42
C VAL A 85 -11.27 -1.19 2.83
N ALA A 86 -10.26 -0.78 3.58
CA ALA A 86 -10.11 0.57 4.12
C ALA A 86 -8.71 1.11 3.80
N LYS A 87 -7.86 1.28 4.80
CA LYS A 87 -6.46 1.67 4.60
C LYS A 87 -5.69 0.55 3.92
N GLY A 88 -4.81 0.92 3.00
CA GLY A 88 -3.90 0.00 2.33
C GLY A 88 -3.01 -0.71 3.34
N ARG A 89 -2.76 -2.00 3.12
CA ARG A 89 -1.80 -2.74 3.93
C ARG A 89 -0.38 -2.41 3.49
N ILE A 90 0.51 -2.38 4.47
CA ILE A 90 1.94 -2.28 4.19
C ILE A 90 2.41 -3.52 3.42
N ASN A 91 3.21 -3.28 2.39
CA ASN A 91 3.74 -4.33 1.53
C ASN A 91 5.16 -4.01 1.11
N SER A 92 5.90 -5.05 0.76
CA SER A 92 7.18 -4.94 0.08
C SER A 92 7.35 -6.10 -0.90
N THR A 93 7.96 -5.82 -2.04
CA THR A 93 8.25 -6.85 -3.04
C THR A 93 9.62 -6.63 -3.68
N PRO A 94 10.42 -7.70 -3.85
CA PRO A 94 11.56 -7.68 -4.76
C PRO A 94 11.07 -7.54 -6.21
N ALA A 95 11.74 -6.72 -7.02
CA ALA A 95 11.34 -6.47 -8.40
C ALA A 95 12.44 -6.80 -9.40
N LYS A 96 13.71 -6.67 -9.02
CA LYS A 96 14.84 -6.85 -9.92
C LYS A 96 16.06 -7.37 -9.17
N VAL A 97 16.77 -8.30 -9.80
CA VAL A 97 18.09 -8.74 -9.37
C VAL A 97 19.10 -8.48 -10.49
N THR A 98 20.22 -7.89 -10.15
CA THR A 98 21.34 -7.70 -11.06
C THR A 98 22.61 -8.28 -10.44
N ARG A 99 23.55 -8.69 -11.27
CA ARG A 99 24.87 -9.16 -10.84
C ARG A 99 25.96 -8.31 -11.45
N VAL A 100 26.90 -7.87 -10.60
CA VAL A 100 28.11 -7.17 -11.02
C VAL A 100 29.30 -7.83 -10.34
N GLY A 101 30.11 -8.55 -11.10
CA GLY A 101 31.15 -9.43 -10.53
C GLY A 101 30.55 -10.52 -9.65
N ASP A 102 30.96 -10.56 -8.39
CA ASP A 102 30.45 -11.53 -7.38
C ASP A 102 29.39 -10.93 -6.45
N THR A 103 28.94 -9.71 -6.74
CA THR A 103 27.92 -9.02 -5.98
C THR A 103 26.57 -9.13 -6.67
N TYR A 104 25.54 -9.58 -5.95
CA TYR A 104 24.15 -9.48 -6.36
C TYR A 104 23.53 -8.24 -5.75
N LYS A 105 22.84 -7.46 -6.58
CA LYS A 105 22.06 -6.29 -6.14
C LYS A 105 20.60 -6.59 -6.36
N ILE A 106 19.85 -6.59 -5.27
CA ILE A 106 18.41 -6.85 -5.26
C ILE A 106 17.73 -5.48 -5.06
N TYR A 107 16.78 -5.18 -5.91
CA TYR A 107 15.98 -3.97 -5.85
C TYR A 107 14.52 -4.32 -5.66
N GLY A 108 13.80 -3.46 -4.97
CA GLY A 108 12.37 -3.62 -4.80
C GLY A 108 11.69 -2.33 -4.39
N ALA A 109 10.40 -2.46 -4.08
CA ALA A 109 9.57 -1.37 -3.63
C ALA A 109 8.78 -1.77 -2.38
N ALA A 110 8.45 -0.77 -1.55
CA ALA A 110 7.57 -0.92 -0.40
C ALA A 110 6.54 0.21 -0.41
N TRP A 111 5.30 -0.07 0.02
CA TRP A 111 4.19 0.88 0.00
C TRP A 111 3.12 0.52 1.04
N GLY A 112 2.10 1.39 1.22
CA GLY A 112 0.85 1.13 1.96
C GLY A 112 0.78 1.73 3.36
N ALA A 113 1.87 2.25 3.91
CA ALA A 113 1.91 2.99 5.18
C ALA A 113 3.19 3.82 5.25
N PRO A 114 3.38 4.67 6.26
CA PRO A 114 4.69 5.24 6.53
C PRO A 114 5.71 4.12 6.72
N ILE A 115 6.61 3.97 5.75
CA ILE A 115 7.64 2.93 5.77
C ILE A 115 8.81 3.41 6.62
N GLY A 116 9.07 2.72 7.72
CA GLY A 116 10.23 2.97 8.60
C GLY A 116 11.45 2.17 8.18
N GLU A 117 11.25 0.90 7.82
CA GLU A 117 12.33 -0.01 7.46
C GLU A 117 11.85 -1.02 6.42
N VAL A 118 12.78 -1.47 5.59
CA VAL A 118 12.58 -2.64 4.73
C VAL A 118 13.62 -3.68 5.08
N GLN A 119 13.20 -4.90 5.27
CA GLN A 119 14.06 -6.04 5.51
C GLN A 119 13.91 -7.07 4.39
N VAL A 120 15.02 -7.69 4.04
CA VAL A 120 15.08 -8.72 2.99
C VAL A 120 15.72 -9.98 3.55
N LYS A 121 15.13 -11.10 3.25
CA LYS A 121 15.66 -12.43 3.51
C LYS A 121 16.06 -13.06 2.18
N PHE A 122 17.31 -13.49 2.08
CA PHE A 122 17.87 -14.18 0.92
C PHE A 122 18.15 -15.64 1.28
N GLY A 123 17.44 -16.55 0.62
CA GLY A 123 17.49 -17.98 0.98
C GLY A 123 17.07 -18.20 2.43
N ASP A 124 17.85 -18.99 3.15
CA ASP A 124 17.63 -19.31 4.57
C ASP A 124 18.38 -18.37 5.53
N ASN A 125 19.04 -17.33 5.01
CA ASN A 125 19.74 -16.35 5.83
C ASN A 125 18.78 -15.56 6.75
N ASN A 126 19.38 -14.84 7.71
CA ASN A 126 18.63 -13.93 8.55
C ASN A 126 18.10 -12.73 7.75
N TRP A 127 17.07 -12.06 8.29
CA TRP A 127 16.60 -10.78 7.77
C TRP A 127 17.70 -9.72 7.85
N GLN A 128 17.90 -8.99 6.76
CA GLN A 128 18.86 -7.91 6.66
C GLN A 128 18.13 -6.64 6.29
N ALA A 129 18.51 -5.51 6.89
CA ALA A 129 17.99 -4.21 6.52
C ALA A 129 18.43 -3.86 5.10
N ALA A 130 17.48 -3.45 4.27
CA ALA A 130 17.74 -2.91 2.95
C ALA A 130 17.90 -1.39 3.00
N GLU A 131 18.76 -0.86 2.15
CA GLU A 131 18.91 0.58 1.97
C GLU A 131 17.71 1.14 1.21
N ILE A 132 17.07 2.17 1.74
CA ILE A 132 16.05 2.94 1.01
C ILE A 132 16.80 3.95 0.13
N ILE A 133 16.67 3.79 -1.18
CA ILE A 133 17.44 4.55 -2.18
C ILE A 133 16.64 5.69 -2.82
N ASP A 134 15.30 5.62 -2.76
CA ASP A 134 14.40 6.65 -3.29
C ASP A 134 12.99 6.50 -2.67
N GLY A 135 12.16 7.54 -2.79
CA GLY A 135 10.76 7.53 -2.35
C GLY A 135 10.28 8.84 -1.74
N GLY A 136 11.10 9.88 -1.76
CA GLY A 136 10.76 11.23 -1.28
C GLY A 136 10.31 11.25 0.20
N ASP A 137 9.83 12.42 0.64
CA ASP A 137 9.39 12.65 2.03
C ASP A 137 7.91 12.36 2.26
N SER A 138 7.18 11.94 1.22
CA SER A 138 5.75 11.64 1.35
C SER A 138 5.52 10.42 2.22
N GLU A 139 4.64 10.56 3.22
CA GLU A 139 4.19 9.47 4.09
C GLU A 139 3.58 8.31 3.29
N PHE A 140 2.84 8.60 2.23
CA PHE A 140 2.14 7.62 1.39
C PHE A 140 2.89 7.30 0.10
N GLY A 141 4.11 7.86 -0.07
CA GLY A 141 4.96 7.58 -1.23
C GLY A 141 5.51 6.16 -1.19
N TRP A 142 5.70 5.59 -2.36
CA TRP A 142 6.45 4.35 -2.47
C TRP A 142 7.90 4.59 -2.08
N LYS A 143 8.50 3.63 -1.36
CA LYS A 143 9.93 3.62 -1.06
C LYS A 143 10.59 2.57 -1.93
N PHE A 144 11.61 2.96 -2.67
CA PHE A 144 12.44 2.03 -3.41
C PHE A 144 13.65 1.64 -2.57
N TRP A 145 13.99 0.38 -2.59
CA TRP A 145 15.04 -0.15 -1.74
C TRP A 145 16.01 -1.04 -2.52
N ARG A 146 17.20 -1.20 -1.94
CA ARG A 146 18.27 -2.04 -2.46
C ARG A 146 18.90 -2.86 -1.33
N LEU A 147 19.26 -4.11 -1.62
CA LEU A 147 20.15 -4.92 -0.82
C LEU A 147 21.28 -5.46 -1.70
N GLU A 148 22.51 -5.41 -1.19
CA GLU A 148 23.68 -5.99 -1.84
C GLU A 148 24.12 -7.25 -1.09
N ILE A 149 24.35 -8.34 -1.82
CA ILE A 149 24.78 -9.62 -1.30
C ILE A 149 26.04 -10.06 -2.04
N ASN A 150 27.08 -10.32 -1.27
CA ASN A 150 28.39 -10.74 -1.79
C ASN A 150 28.62 -12.24 -1.51
N ASN A 151 29.53 -12.83 -2.28
CA ASN A 151 30.04 -14.19 -2.06
C ASN A 151 28.98 -15.28 -1.96
N THR A 152 27.96 -15.20 -2.82
CA THR A 152 26.88 -16.18 -2.87
C THR A 152 27.30 -17.38 -3.71
N ALA A 153 27.14 -18.59 -3.17
CA ALA A 153 27.33 -19.82 -3.93
C ALA A 153 26.33 -19.90 -5.13
N ARG A 154 26.64 -20.70 -6.12
CA ARG A 154 25.68 -20.98 -7.22
C ARG A 154 24.52 -21.80 -6.68
N GLY A 155 23.30 -21.42 -7.06
CA GLY A 155 22.08 -22.14 -6.65
C GLY A 155 20.83 -21.31 -6.92
N ASP A 156 19.68 -21.89 -6.62
CA ASP A 156 18.39 -21.24 -6.63
C ASP A 156 18.09 -20.67 -5.25
N TYR A 157 17.68 -19.43 -5.19
CA TYR A 157 17.42 -18.74 -3.93
C TYR A 157 16.06 -18.06 -3.96
N ASN A 158 15.33 -18.21 -2.86
CA ASN A 158 14.13 -17.40 -2.62
C ASN A 158 14.54 -16.03 -2.05
N VAL A 159 13.95 -14.99 -2.58
CA VAL A 159 14.10 -13.63 -2.04
C VAL A 159 12.76 -13.19 -1.48
N THR A 160 12.73 -12.91 -0.19
CA THR A 160 11.54 -12.44 0.51
C THR A 160 11.82 -11.08 1.11
N SER A 161 10.90 -10.14 0.95
CA SER A 161 11.01 -8.83 1.59
C SER A 161 9.82 -8.55 2.49
N ARG A 162 10.04 -7.72 3.51
CA ARG A 162 8.98 -7.16 4.35
C ARG A 162 9.24 -5.69 4.62
N ALA A 163 8.19 -4.91 4.70
CA ALA A 163 8.23 -3.53 5.17
C ALA A 163 7.74 -3.45 6.61
N ILE A 164 8.31 -2.56 7.37
CA ILE A 164 7.97 -2.28 8.76
C ILE A 164 7.54 -0.82 8.83
N SER A 165 6.37 -0.60 9.44
CA SER A 165 5.82 0.75 9.64
C SER A 165 6.63 1.52 10.69
N THR A 166 6.62 2.85 10.59
CA THR A 166 7.15 3.73 11.66
C THR A 166 6.32 3.65 12.95
N SER A 167 5.11 3.16 12.88
CA SER A 167 4.19 3.03 14.04
C SER A 167 4.17 1.63 14.68
N GLY A 168 4.99 0.70 14.18
CA GLY A 168 5.06 -0.67 14.68
C GLY A 168 4.12 -1.62 13.98
#